data_c4e25f7c0905267b9e762ca698e0e736
#
_entry.id   c4e25f7c0905267b9e762ca698e0e736
#
_cell.length_a   1.000
_cell.length_b   1.000
_cell.length_c   1.000
_cell.angle_alpha   90.00
_cell.angle_beta   90.00
_cell.angle_gamma   90.00
#
_symmetry.space_group_name_H-M   'P 1'
#
loop_
_entity.id
_entity.type
_entity.pdbx_description
1 polymer ?
#
loop_
_entity_poly.entity_id
_entity_poly.type
_entity_poly.pdbx_seq_one_letter_code
_entity_poly.pdbx_strand_id
1 'polypeptide(L)'
;MNSLQQYKSIAIIQTAFIGDAVLALYLAQEIKQLNPLCKVHFVCTPISAPLVHCARAVDTVIPYDKRRAQSGWKGIKAIAKQLQALQTDCVLGLQRSIRTTLIAKLCGATTTVGFTNSALSWLYKHRVEWKTGIHETQRNKQMLTALGCELSSTLPKVQCTLPEVELLFATHKPVVAIAPGSVWATKRWLEEYFVETAIQLQNKGYTVVLIGGNDDAARCGTIARLSHSISLAGEFTLPQTASLLTQCHALLTNDSAPTHIAGLVGCKTITIFGSTIPEFGFAPCGESDIVLENKELQCRPCGLHGKNECPLGTMECMKSITPEIVLSNFEQLN
;
A
#
# COMPACT_ATOMS: atom_id res chain seq x y z
N MET A 1 -11.15 28.42 -13.29
CA MET A 1 -11.41 28.11 -11.87
C MET A 1 -11.23 26.61 -11.67
N ASN A 2 -10.46 26.21 -10.66
CA ASN A 2 -10.26 24.80 -10.39
C ASN A 2 -11.62 24.16 -10.02
N SER A 3 -12.09 23.21 -10.80
CA SER A 3 -13.42 22.60 -10.64
C SER A 3 -13.64 21.91 -9.28
N LEU A 4 -12.56 21.58 -8.56
CA LEU A 4 -12.63 20.96 -7.24
C LEU A 4 -13.09 21.96 -6.15
N GLN A 5 -12.97 23.28 -6.37
CA GLN A 5 -13.36 24.29 -5.37
C GLN A 5 -14.88 24.31 -5.07
N GLN A 6 -15.69 23.74 -5.96
CA GLN A 6 -17.13 23.58 -5.70
C GLN A 6 -17.46 22.53 -4.61
N TYR A 7 -16.53 21.60 -4.31
CA TYR A 7 -16.76 20.54 -3.33
C TYR A 7 -16.17 20.95 -1.96
N LYS A 8 -17.01 20.94 -0.95
CA LYS A 8 -16.64 21.19 0.45
C LYS A 8 -16.18 19.90 1.15
N SER A 9 -16.67 18.75 0.68
CA SER A 9 -16.46 17.45 1.30
C SER A 9 -16.39 16.33 0.27
N ILE A 10 -15.27 15.60 0.28
CA ILE A 10 -15.03 14.46 -0.63
C ILE A 10 -14.74 13.21 0.20
N ALA A 11 -15.42 12.11 -0.10
CA ALA A 11 -15.13 10.80 0.48
C ALA A 11 -14.37 9.91 -0.52
N ILE A 12 -13.29 9.28 -0.05
CA ILE A 12 -12.55 8.24 -0.76
C ILE A 12 -12.94 6.89 -0.15
N ILE A 13 -13.38 5.94 -0.96
CA ILE A 13 -13.71 4.59 -0.49
C ILE A 13 -12.69 3.60 -1.04
N GLN A 14 -11.75 3.16 -0.18
CA GLN A 14 -10.75 2.14 -0.48
C GLN A 14 -10.71 1.10 0.65
N THR A 15 -11.39 0.00 0.46
CA THR A 15 -11.53 -1.05 1.48
C THR A 15 -10.89 -2.38 1.05
N ALA A 16 -9.88 -2.35 0.16
CA ALA A 16 -9.12 -3.52 -0.28
C ALA A 16 -8.01 -3.89 0.74
N PHE A 17 -6.78 -3.98 0.29
CA PHE A 17 -5.63 -4.30 1.14
C PHE A 17 -4.96 -3.03 1.71
N ILE A 18 -4.02 -3.21 2.63
CA ILE A 18 -3.26 -2.12 3.25
C ILE A 18 -2.54 -1.28 2.19
N GLY A 19 -1.87 -1.94 1.23
CA GLY A 19 -1.15 -1.26 0.15
C GLY A 19 -2.04 -0.36 -0.68
N ASP A 20 -3.25 -0.83 -1.06
CA ASP A 20 -4.23 -0.02 -1.80
C ASP A 20 -4.66 1.23 -1.00
N ALA A 21 -4.86 1.08 0.32
CA ALA A 21 -5.22 2.22 1.18
C ALA A 21 -4.09 3.24 1.24
N VAL A 22 -2.83 2.79 1.34
CA VAL A 22 -1.66 3.66 1.33
C VAL A 22 -1.54 4.40 -0.01
N LEU A 23 -1.67 3.70 -1.14
CA LEU A 23 -1.61 4.31 -2.47
C LEU A 23 -2.77 5.30 -2.73
N ALA A 24 -3.91 5.13 -2.05
CA ALA A 24 -5.02 6.09 -2.13
C ALA A 24 -4.78 7.37 -1.30
N LEU A 25 -3.82 7.40 -0.36
CA LEU A 25 -3.44 8.61 0.37
C LEU A 25 -2.82 9.68 -0.54
N TYR A 26 -2.16 9.27 -1.62
CA TYR A 26 -1.65 10.20 -2.62
C TYR A 26 -2.78 10.98 -3.32
N LEU A 27 -3.93 10.34 -3.56
CA LEU A 27 -5.13 11.02 -4.05
C LEU A 27 -5.70 11.99 -3.01
N ALA A 28 -5.74 11.60 -1.73
CA ALA A 28 -6.16 12.50 -0.65
C ALA A 28 -5.26 13.76 -0.58
N GLN A 29 -3.95 13.57 -0.71
CA GLN A 29 -2.99 14.66 -0.73
C GLN A 29 -3.17 15.56 -1.96
N GLU A 30 -3.42 15.01 -3.14
CA GLU A 30 -3.73 15.77 -4.35
C GLU A 30 -4.98 16.63 -4.18
N ILE A 31 -6.04 16.07 -3.60
CA ILE A 31 -7.28 16.81 -3.30
C ILE A 31 -6.97 18.01 -2.41
N LYS A 32 -6.17 17.83 -1.35
CA LYS A 32 -5.79 18.93 -0.44
C LYS A 32 -4.91 19.98 -1.10
N GLN A 33 -4.06 19.61 -2.05
CA GLN A 33 -3.27 20.57 -2.82
C GLN A 33 -4.15 21.41 -3.76
N LEU A 34 -5.13 20.78 -4.40
CA LEU A 34 -6.07 21.44 -5.31
C LEU A 34 -7.13 22.27 -4.57
N ASN A 35 -7.57 21.81 -3.41
CA ASN A 35 -8.54 22.51 -2.55
C ASN A 35 -8.21 22.27 -1.06
N PRO A 36 -7.38 23.12 -0.43
CA PRO A 36 -6.98 22.98 0.97
C PRO A 36 -8.15 22.98 1.98
N LEU A 37 -9.25 23.61 1.61
CA LEU A 37 -10.44 23.74 2.47
C LEU A 37 -11.38 22.54 2.37
N CYS A 38 -11.23 21.71 1.35
CA CYS A 38 -12.05 20.51 1.17
C CYS A 38 -11.81 19.52 2.30
N LYS A 39 -12.90 19.05 2.94
CA LYS A 39 -12.83 17.96 3.93
C LYS A 39 -12.70 16.62 3.21
N VAL A 40 -11.68 15.85 3.56
CA VAL A 40 -11.44 14.53 2.99
C VAL A 40 -11.81 13.46 4.02
N HIS A 41 -12.82 12.65 3.70
CA HIS A 41 -13.24 11.49 4.48
C HIS A 41 -12.70 10.22 3.81
N PHE A 42 -12.16 9.30 4.61
CA PHE A 42 -11.55 8.10 4.06
C PHE A 42 -12.20 6.85 4.67
N VAL A 43 -12.88 6.06 3.83
CA VAL A 43 -13.46 4.76 4.22
C VAL A 43 -12.47 3.67 3.90
N CYS A 44 -11.96 2.97 4.92
CA CYS A 44 -10.96 1.91 4.77
C CYS A 44 -11.24 0.71 5.68
N THR A 45 -10.41 -0.33 5.59
CA THR A 45 -10.49 -1.46 6.51
C THR A 45 -10.01 -1.06 7.91
N PRO A 46 -10.50 -1.72 9.00
CA PRO A 46 -10.04 -1.44 10.37
C PRO A 46 -8.51 -1.54 10.53
N ILE A 47 -7.87 -2.48 9.84
CA ILE A 47 -6.41 -2.67 9.90
C ILE A 47 -5.64 -1.50 9.28
N SER A 48 -6.17 -0.87 8.23
CA SER A 48 -5.54 0.28 7.57
C SER A 48 -5.82 1.60 8.28
N ALA A 49 -6.91 1.68 9.05
CA ALA A 49 -7.41 2.91 9.65
C ALA A 49 -6.38 3.66 10.52
N PRO A 50 -5.57 3.00 11.37
CA PRO A 50 -4.56 3.69 12.16
C PRO A 50 -3.53 4.44 11.31
N LEU A 51 -3.05 3.84 10.22
CA LEU A 51 -2.10 4.48 9.33
C LEU A 51 -2.72 5.59 8.48
N VAL A 52 -3.95 5.38 7.99
CA VAL A 52 -4.71 6.40 7.26
C VAL A 52 -4.96 7.63 8.15
N HIS A 53 -5.19 7.42 9.45
CA HIS A 53 -5.38 8.51 10.42
C HIS A 53 -4.14 9.39 10.60
N CYS A 54 -2.94 8.85 10.36
CA CYS A 54 -1.70 9.62 10.42
C CYS A 54 -1.53 10.60 9.25
N ALA A 55 -2.22 10.39 8.12
CA ALA A 55 -2.10 11.25 6.96
C ALA A 55 -2.84 12.58 7.16
N ARG A 56 -2.11 13.70 7.12
CA ARG A 56 -2.66 15.06 7.33
C ARG A 56 -3.69 15.46 6.29
N ALA A 57 -3.67 14.82 5.13
CA ALA A 57 -4.64 15.04 4.06
C ALA A 57 -6.03 14.46 4.36
N VAL A 58 -6.19 13.66 5.41
CA VAL A 58 -7.45 12.99 5.77
C VAL A 58 -8.03 13.64 7.02
N ASP A 59 -9.22 14.24 6.90
CA ASP A 59 -9.90 14.88 8.04
C ASP A 59 -10.69 13.88 8.89
N THR A 60 -11.24 12.82 8.27
CA THR A 60 -12.04 11.81 8.98
C THR A 60 -11.77 10.42 8.42
N VAL A 61 -11.42 9.48 9.29
CA VAL A 61 -11.28 8.07 8.93
C VAL A 61 -12.51 7.30 9.38
N ILE A 62 -13.09 6.52 8.47
CA ILE A 62 -14.26 5.68 8.72
C ILE A 62 -13.87 4.21 8.53
N PRO A 63 -13.58 3.47 9.61
CA PRO A 63 -13.30 2.06 9.52
C PRO A 63 -14.56 1.27 9.09
N TYR A 64 -14.41 0.40 8.09
CA TYR A 64 -15.48 -0.45 7.59
C TYR A 64 -15.08 -1.93 7.67
N ASP A 65 -15.56 -2.61 8.72
CA ASP A 65 -15.37 -4.06 8.92
C ASP A 65 -16.38 -4.87 8.09
N LYS A 66 -16.17 -4.86 6.79
CA LYS A 66 -17.06 -5.52 5.82
C LYS A 66 -17.13 -7.04 5.93
N ARG A 67 -16.22 -7.67 6.70
CA ARG A 67 -16.13 -9.14 6.84
C ARG A 67 -16.73 -9.68 8.14
N ARG A 68 -16.78 -8.83 9.18
CA ARG A 68 -17.25 -9.22 10.53
C ARG A 68 -18.40 -8.33 10.97
N ALA A 69 -18.13 -7.33 11.84
CA ALA A 69 -19.14 -6.54 12.54
C ALA A 69 -20.08 -5.75 11.61
N GLN A 70 -19.60 -5.31 10.44
CA GLN A 70 -20.38 -4.52 9.48
C GLN A 70 -20.61 -5.27 8.16
N SER A 71 -20.76 -6.60 8.22
CA SER A 71 -21.03 -7.41 7.03
C SER A 71 -22.45 -7.14 6.48
N GLY A 72 -22.64 -7.44 5.19
CA GLY A 72 -23.93 -7.39 4.53
C GLY A 72 -24.55 -5.98 4.39
N TRP A 73 -25.87 -5.95 4.21
CA TRP A 73 -26.62 -4.73 3.90
C TRP A 73 -26.66 -3.71 5.04
N LYS A 74 -26.67 -4.18 6.29
CA LYS A 74 -26.65 -3.31 7.48
C LYS A 74 -25.38 -2.46 7.53
N GLY A 75 -24.22 -3.06 7.24
CA GLY A 75 -22.94 -2.35 7.19
C GLY A 75 -22.90 -1.32 6.07
N ILE A 76 -23.37 -1.67 4.88
CA ILE A 76 -23.46 -0.72 3.74
C ILE A 76 -24.27 0.51 4.14
N LYS A 77 -25.47 0.31 4.72
CA LYS A 77 -26.32 1.41 5.18
C LYS A 77 -25.68 2.23 6.29
N ALA A 78 -24.97 1.59 7.22
CA ALA A 78 -24.30 2.28 8.33
C ALA A 78 -23.22 3.23 7.82
N ILE A 79 -22.35 2.78 6.89
CA ILE A 79 -21.32 3.63 6.29
C ILE A 79 -21.95 4.76 5.45
N ALA A 80 -22.99 4.46 4.65
CA ALA A 80 -23.68 5.45 3.86
C ALA A 80 -24.28 6.57 4.75
N LYS A 81 -24.90 6.20 5.88
CA LYS A 81 -25.43 7.18 6.86
C LYS A 81 -24.33 8.03 7.50
N GLN A 82 -23.15 7.46 7.80
CA GLN A 82 -22.02 8.24 8.32
C GLN A 82 -21.55 9.27 7.29
N LEU A 83 -21.39 8.89 6.02
CA LEU A 83 -21.03 9.84 4.96
C LEU A 83 -22.11 10.90 4.74
N GLN A 84 -23.37 10.54 4.84
CA GLN A 84 -24.50 11.50 4.78
C GLN A 84 -24.46 12.49 5.93
N ALA A 85 -24.21 12.04 7.17
CA ALA A 85 -24.09 12.89 8.34
C ALA A 85 -22.90 13.87 8.25
N LEU A 86 -21.84 13.48 7.54
CA LEU A 86 -20.69 14.32 7.21
C LEU A 86 -20.95 15.28 6.04
N GLN A 87 -22.16 15.30 5.50
CA GLN A 87 -22.56 16.14 4.38
C GLN A 87 -21.61 16.00 3.18
N THR A 88 -21.28 14.74 2.82
CA THR A 88 -20.37 14.45 1.74
C THR A 88 -20.94 14.86 0.39
N ASP A 89 -20.27 15.79 -0.31
CA ASP A 89 -20.69 16.30 -1.61
C ASP A 89 -20.31 15.35 -2.75
N CYS A 90 -19.14 14.75 -2.66
CA CYS A 90 -18.58 13.88 -3.69
C CYS A 90 -18.04 12.57 -3.11
N VAL A 91 -18.24 11.45 -3.80
CA VAL A 91 -17.68 10.15 -3.44
C VAL A 91 -16.83 9.60 -4.58
N LEU A 92 -15.58 9.25 -4.25
CA LEU A 92 -14.64 8.58 -5.14
C LEU A 92 -14.54 7.10 -4.75
N GLY A 93 -15.16 6.22 -5.53
CA GLY A 93 -15.17 4.78 -5.30
C GLY A 93 -13.99 4.09 -5.97
N LEU A 94 -12.86 3.96 -5.28
CA LEU A 94 -11.65 3.35 -5.81
C LEU A 94 -11.75 1.82 -5.89
N GLN A 95 -12.36 1.19 -4.90
CA GLN A 95 -12.57 -0.25 -4.94
C GLN A 95 -13.76 -0.62 -5.80
N ARG A 96 -13.58 -1.52 -6.77
CA ARG A 96 -14.58 -1.91 -7.78
C ARG A 96 -15.64 -2.89 -7.29
N SER A 97 -15.89 -2.93 -5.97
CA SER A 97 -16.86 -3.86 -5.36
C SER A 97 -18.28 -3.30 -5.36
N ILE A 98 -19.26 -4.21 -5.38
CA ILE A 98 -20.68 -3.84 -5.26
C ILE A 98 -20.97 -3.02 -4.00
N ARG A 99 -20.26 -3.32 -2.89
CA ARG A 99 -20.43 -2.58 -1.62
C ARG A 99 -20.05 -1.12 -1.75
N THR A 100 -18.91 -0.85 -2.41
CA THR A 100 -18.42 0.52 -2.68
C THR A 100 -19.46 1.31 -3.49
N THR A 101 -19.96 0.71 -4.56
CA THR A 101 -20.96 1.35 -5.42
C THR A 101 -22.26 1.64 -4.67
N LEU A 102 -22.72 0.69 -3.85
CA LEU A 102 -23.95 0.88 -3.07
C LEU A 102 -23.78 1.95 -1.97
N ILE A 103 -22.63 1.99 -1.27
CA ILE A 103 -22.33 3.05 -0.31
C ILE A 103 -22.38 4.41 -1.00
N ALA A 104 -21.67 4.56 -2.12
CA ALA A 104 -21.65 5.80 -2.91
C ALA A 104 -23.05 6.23 -3.38
N LYS A 105 -23.91 5.28 -3.77
CA LYS A 105 -25.28 5.57 -4.18
C LYS A 105 -26.17 6.01 -3.03
N LEU A 106 -26.02 5.39 -1.85
CA LEU A 106 -26.92 5.56 -0.70
C LEU A 106 -26.55 6.70 0.24
N CYS A 107 -25.33 7.25 0.15
CA CYS A 107 -24.89 8.31 1.05
C CYS A 107 -25.49 9.70 0.72
N GLY A 108 -26.18 9.84 -0.41
CA GLY A 108 -26.83 11.10 -0.78
C GLY A 108 -25.91 12.14 -1.41
N ALA A 109 -24.64 11.80 -1.70
CA ALA A 109 -23.71 12.70 -2.36
C ALA A 109 -24.22 13.19 -3.72
N THR A 110 -24.05 14.48 -4.00
CA THR A 110 -24.45 15.08 -5.27
C THR A 110 -23.64 14.59 -6.45
N THR A 111 -22.40 14.17 -6.21
CA THR A 111 -21.47 13.63 -7.22
C THR A 111 -20.89 12.31 -6.76
N THR A 112 -20.85 11.33 -7.66
CA THR A 112 -20.22 10.03 -7.41
C THR A 112 -19.39 9.62 -8.62
N VAL A 113 -18.15 9.23 -8.39
CA VAL A 113 -17.19 8.79 -9.41
C VAL A 113 -16.75 7.37 -9.12
N GLY A 114 -16.73 6.51 -10.12
CA GLY A 114 -16.23 5.15 -10.02
C GLY A 114 -15.63 4.68 -11.33
N PHE A 115 -14.97 3.52 -11.32
CA PHE A 115 -14.43 2.95 -12.55
C PHE A 115 -15.52 2.29 -13.41
N THR A 116 -15.31 2.31 -14.73
CA THR A 116 -16.25 1.71 -15.71
C THR A 116 -16.45 0.21 -15.47
N ASN A 117 -15.41 -0.50 -15.00
CA ASN A 117 -15.43 -1.93 -14.67
C ASN A 117 -15.78 -2.23 -13.20
N SER A 118 -16.30 -1.26 -12.44
CA SER A 118 -16.84 -1.51 -11.11
C SER A 118 -18.16 -2.27 -11.19
N ALA A 119 -18.41 -3.11 -10.19
CA ALA A 119 -19.71 -3.76 -10.05
C ALA A 119 -20.80 -2.69 -9.92
N LEU A 120 -21.86 -2.80 -10.72
CA LEU A 120 -22.96 -1.82 -10.82
C LEU A 120 -22.46 -0.40 -11.18
N SER A 121 -21.45 -0.29 -12.04
CA SER A 121 -20.83 0.99 -12.41
C SER A 121 -21.81 2.05 -12.93
N TRP A 122 -22.94 1.62 -13.52
CA TRP A 122 -24.00 2.48 -14.01
C TRP A 122 -24.72 3.29 -12.91
N LEU A 123 -24.52 2.95 -11.64
CA LEU A 123 -25.03 3.73 -10.50
C LEU A 123 -24.19 4.97 -10.18
N TYR A 124 -22.92 5.04 -10.64
CA TYR A 124 -22.11 6.24 -10.52
C TYR A 124 -22.56 7.31 -11.50
N LYS A 125 -22.54 8.57 -11.08
CA LYS A 125 -22.84 9.71 -11.96
C LYS A 125 -21.77 9.92 -13.03
N HIS A 126 -20.50 9.74 -12.62
CA HIS A 126 -19.35 9.81 -13.51
C HIS A 126 -18.57 8.50 -13.45
N ARG A 127 -18.05 8.09 -14.59
CA ARG A 127 -17.29 6.85 -14.73
C ARG A 127 -15.97 7.13 -15.42
N VAL A 128 -14.89 6.60 -14.85
CA VAL A 128 -13.54 6.70 -15.38
C VAL A 128 -13.09 5.34 -15.88
N GLU A 129 -12.39 5.29 -16.98
CA GLU A 129 -11.82 4.05 -17.49
C GLU A 129 -10.76 3.52 -16.53
N TRP A 130 -10.85 2.23 -16.22
CA TRP A 130 -9.81 1.55 -15.43
C TRP A 130 -8.69 1.12 -16.36
N LYS A 131 -7.63 1.91 -16.47
CA LYS A 131 -6.49 1.64 -17.34
C LYS A 131 -5.54 0.62 -16.71
N THR A 132 -5.09 -0.34 -17.52
CA THR A 132 -3.99 -1.25 -17.21
C THR A 132 -2.65 -0.61 -17.56
N GLY A 133 -1.55 -1.14 -17.03
CA GLY A 133 -0.19 -0.68 -17.38
C GLY A 133 0.19 0.69 -16.82
N ILE A 134 -0.62 1.26 -15.93
CA ILE A 134 -0.27 2.49 -15.20
C ILE A 134 -0.27 2.23 -13.70
N HIS A 135 0.53 3.00 -12.98
CA HIS A 135 0.64 2.87 -11.53
C HIS A 135 -0.69 3.17 -10.82
N GLU A 136 -0.99 2.48 -9.70
CA GLU A 136 -2.25 2.61 -8.95
C GLU A 136 -2.49 4.04 -8.45
N THR A 137 -1.44 4.76 -8.06
CA THR A 137 -1.56 6.18 -7.69
C THR A 137 -2.07 7.03 -8.84
N GLN A 138 -1.56 6.81 -10.05
CA GLN A 138 -2.04 7.53 -11.26
C GLN A 138 -3.45 7.12 -11.62
N ARG A 139 -3.78 5.81 -11.48
CA ARG A 139 -5.13 5.29 -11.70
C ARG A 139 -6.13 5.93 -10.74
N ASN A 140 -5.77 6.06 -9.46
CA ASN A 140 -6.59 6.72 -8.46
C ASN A 140 -6.78 8.22 -8.76
N LYS A 141 -5.72 8.92 -9.19
CA LYS A 141 -5.80 10.34 -9.58
C LYS A 141 -6.73 10.58 -10.78
N GLN A 142 -6.89 9.62 -11.67
CA GLN A 142 -7.83 9.75 -12.80
C GLN A 142 -9.28 10.00 -12.36
N MET A 143 -9.67 9.64 -11.13
CA MET A 143 -10.97 10.03 -10.60
C MET A 143 -11.22 11.55 -10.64
N LEU A 144 -10.17 12.34 -10.49
CA LEU A 144 -10.26 13.80 -10.50
C LEU A 144 -10.53 14.38 -11.91
N THR A 145 -10.18 13.66 -12.98
CA THR A 145 -10.50 14.11 -14.36
C THR A 145 -11.99 14.17 -14.60
N ALA A 146 -12.76 13.25 -14.01
CA ALA A 146 -14.21 13.25 -14.06
C ALA A 146 -14.84 14.46 -13.33
N LEU A 147 -14.07 15.13 -12.49
CA LEU A 147 -14.44 16.36 -11.80
C LEU A 147 -13.90 17.61 -12.52
N GLY A 148 -13.30 17.45 -13.71
CA GLY A 148 -12.75 18.54 -14.51
C GLY A 148 -11.39 19.07 -14.00
N CYS A 149 -10.64 18.27 -13.22
CA CYS A 149 -9.32 18.65 -12.75
C CYS A 149 -8.23 18.25 -13.75
N GLU A 150 -7.25 19.10 -13.94
CA GLU A 150 -5.98 18.73 -14.56
C GLU A 150 -5.13 17.95 -13.54
N LEU A 151 -4.51 16.88 -13.99
CA LEU A 151 -3.68 16.05 -13.14
C LEU A 151 -2.24 16.55 -13.12
N SER A 152 -1.66 16.66 -11.93
CA SER A 152 -0.22 16.85 -11.78
C SER A 152 0.54 15.67 -12.39
N SER A 153 1.64 15.92 -13.08
CA SER A 153 2.56 14.88 -13.58
C SER A 153 3.36 14.24 -12.44
N THR A 154 3.56 14.98 -11.35
CA THR A 154 4.33 14.51 -10.19
C THR A 154 3.45 13.83 -9.15
N LEU A 155 4.04 12.91 -8.39
CA LEU A 155 3.40 12.31 -7.25
C LEU A 155 3.54 13.24 -6.04
N PRO A 156 2.42 13.63 -5.37
CA PRO A 156 2.51 14.51 -4.21
C PRO A 156 3.17 13.80 -3.03
N LYS A 157 4.00 14.50 -2.26
CA LYS A 157 4.52 13.97 -1.00
C LYS A 157 3.41 13.96 0.05
N VAL A 158 3.02 12.78 0.50
CA VAL A 158 2.02 12.63 1.57
C VAL A 158 2.64 13.02 2.91
N GLN A 159 1.98 13.93 3.62
CA GLN A 159 2.42 14.34 4.95
C GLN A 159 1.73 13.49 6.02
N CYS A 160 2.52 12.85 6.88
CA CYS A 160 2.03 12.03 7.98
C CYS A 160 2.53 12.56 9.32
N THR A 161 1.66 12.48 10.34
CA THR A 161 2.05 12.65 11.74
C THR A 161 2.16 11.25 12.35
N LEU A 162 3.40 10.74 12.42
CA LEU A 162 3.67 9.40 12.91
C LEU A 162 4.01 9.43 14.40
N PRO A 163 3.75 8.33 15.16
CA PRO A 163 4.20 8.21 16.53
C PRO A 163 5.74 8.13 16.58
N GLU A 164 6.32 8.61 17.67
CA GLU A 164 7.73 8.37 17.92
C GLU A 164 7.97 6.89 18.22
N VAL A 165 9.02 6.34 17.62
CA VAL A 165 9.51 4.99 17.87
C VAL A 165 10.99 5.10 18.25
N GLU A 166 11.28 4.75 19.49
CA GLU A 166 12.65 4.66 19.96
C GLU A 166 13.23 3.29 19.59
N LEU A 167 14.31 3.29 18.84
CA LEU A 167 15.04 2.06 18.52
C LEU A 167 16.04 1.77 19.62
N LEU A 168 15.62 0.99 20.63
CA LEU A 168 16.46 0.60 21.78
C LEU A 168 17.74 -0.15 21.40
N PHE A 169 17.81 -0.62 20.16
CA PHE A 169 18.99 -1.27 19.58
C PHE A 169 19.77 -0.34 18.62
N ALA A 170 19.40 0.94 18.55
CA ALA A 170 20.06 1.89 17.65
C ALA A 170 21.55 2.00 18.04
N THR A 171 22.34 1.24 17.33
CA THR A 171 23.79 1.37 17.29
C THR A 171 24.12 2.54 16.36
N HIS A 172 25.38 3.01 16.33
CA HIS A 172 25.85 3.99 15.33
C HIS A 172 25.81 3.44 13.88
N LYS A 173 25.28 2.23 13.68
CA LYS A 173 25.19 1.55 12.40
C LYS A 173 23.85 1.85 11.69
N PRO A 174 23.86 2.03 10.36
CA PRO A 174 22.61 2.20 9.62
C PRO A 174 21.73 0.94 9.72
N VAL A 175 20.42 1.16 9.81
CA VAL A 175 19.44 0.09 9.97
C VAL A 175 18.86 -0.31 8.62
N VAL A 176 18.80 -1.60 8.34
CA VAL A 176 18.08 -2.17 7.19
C VAL A 176 16.90 -2.99 7.69
N ALA A 177 15.70 -2.63 7.22
CA ALA A 177 14.50 -3.41 7.48
C ALA A 177 14.34 -4.52 6.43
N ILE A 178 13.89 -5.70 6.86
CA ILE A 178 13.51 -6.81 5.98
C ILE A 178 12.07 -7.21 6.29
N ALA A 179 11.19 -7.21 5.28
CA ALA A 179 9.81 -7.65 5.38
C ALA A 179 9.59 -8.93 4.53
N PRO A 180 9.81 -10.13 5.11
CA PRO A 180 9.78 -11.38 4.35
C PRO A 180 8.36 -11.90 4.10
N GLY A 181 7.35 -11.26 4.68
CA GLY A 181 5.94 -11.65 4.60
C GLY A 181 5.26 -11.28 3.29
N SER A 182 4.25 -12.03 2.94
CA SER A 182 3.22 -11.72 1.94
C SER A 182 2.00 -12.59 2.18
N VAL A 183 0.80 -12.10 1.88
CA VAL A 183 -0.43 -12.89 1.93
C VAL A 183 -0.33 -14.14 1.04
N TRP A 184 0.25 -13.97 -0.16
CA TRP A 184 0.35 -15.04 -1.16
C TRP A 184 1.71 -15.73 -1.11
N ALA A 185 1.71 -17.06 -0.96
CA ALA A 185 2.95 -17.83 -0.82
C ALA A 185 3.88 -17.68 -2.04
N THR A 186 3.32 -17.61 -3.25
CA THR A 186 4.12 -17.45 -4.48
C THR A 186 4.74 -16.06 -4.65
N LYS A 187 4.45 -15.12 -3.75
CA LYS A 187 5.09 -13.80 -3.69
C LYS A 187 6.19 -13.74 -2.62
N ARG A 188 6.40 -14.80 -1.87
CA ARG A 188 7.40 -14.85 -0.79
C ARG A 188 8.73 -15.33 -1.36
N TRP A 189 9.76 -14.52 -1.20
CA TRP A 189 11.12 -14.94 -1.49
C TRP A 189 11.56 -16.03 -0.48
N LEU A 190 12.59 -16.80 -0.80
CA LEU A 190 12.99 -17.95 0.01
C LEU A 190 13.51 -17.51 1.37
N GLU A 191 13.17 -18.25 2.42
CA GLU A 191 13.61 -17.92 3.78
C GLU A 191 15.13 -18.00 3.94
N GLU A 192 15.74 -19.02 3.35
CA GLU A 192 17.19 -19.18 3.31
C GLU A 192 17.91 -18.02 2.62
N TYR A 193 17.31 -17.43 1.60
CA TYR A 193 17.86 -16.26 0.89
C TYR A 193 17.75 -14.98 1.73
N PHE A 194 16.66 -14.82 2.47
CA PHE A 194 16.57 -13.73 3.46
C PHE A 194 17.60 -13.89 4.58
N VAL A 195 17.83 -15.11 5.08
CA VAL A 195 18.84 -15.39 6.10
C VAL A 195 20.24 -15.02 5.60
N GLU A 196 20.61 -15.50 4.42
CA GLU A 196 21.92 -15.23 3.83
C GLU A 196 22.12 -13.73 3.58
N THR A 197 21.13 -13.06 2.99
CA THR A 197 21.19 -11.61 2.75
C THR A 197 21.33 -10.84 4.06
N ALA A 198 20.61 -11.22 5.11
CA ALA A 198 20.69 -10.58 6.42
C ALA A 198 22.11 -10.71 7.04
N ILE A 199 22.73 -11.90 6.95
CA ILE A 199 24.10 -12.14 7.41
C ILE A 199 25.10 -11.26 6.64
N GLN A 200 24.97 -11.20 5.31
CA GLN A 200 25.87 -10.40 4.47
C GLN A 200 25.73 -8.91 4.73
N LEU A 201 24.51 -8.40 4.95
CA LEU A 201 24.29 -7.00 5.33
C LEU A 201 24.93 -6.68 6.69
N GLN A 202 24.83 -7.57 7.67
CA GLN A 202 25.50 -7.38 8.98
C GLN A 202 27.01 -7.37 8.84
N ASN A 203 27.59 -8.25 8.01
CA ASN A 203 29.02 -8.26 7.71
C ASN A 203 29.49 -6.95 7.05
N LYS A 204 28.61 -6.29 6.30
CA LYS A 204 28.83 -4.94 5.71
C LYS A 204 28.61 -3.80 6.72
N GLY A 205 28.28 -4.08 7.98
CA GLY A 205 28.14 -3.10 9.04
C GLY A 205 26.74 -2.55 9.25
N TYR A 206 25.70 -3.13 8.66
CA TYR A 206 24.32 -2.74 8.92
C TYR A 206 23.74 -3.44 10.16
N THR A 207 22.78 -2.82 10.81
CA THR A 207 21.89 -3.49 11.76
C THR A 207 20.66 -3.96 11.00
N VAL A 208 20.35 -5.26 11.06
CA VAL A 208 19.20 -5.84 10.33
C VAL A 208 18.02 -6.08 11.27
N VAL A 209 16.84 -5.59 10.89
CA VAL A 209 15.59 -5.79 11.63
C VAL A 209 14.53 -6.44 10.74
N LEU A 210 13.85 -7.47 11.24
CA LEU A 210 12.75 -8.14 10.55
C LEU A 210 11.44 -7.48 10.99
N ILE A 211 10.60 -7.09 10.02
CA ILE A 211 9.30 -6.49 10.27
C ILE A 211 8.18 -7.29 9.60
N GLY A 212 7.00 -7.24 10.18
CA GLY A 212 5.83 -7.94 9.68
C GLY A 212 4.66 -7.87 10.66
N GLY A 213 3.51 -8.39 10.28
CA GLY A 213 2.37 -8.56 11.18
C GLY A 213 2.51 -9.80 12.08
N ASN A 214 1.50 -10.05 12.92
CA ASN A 214 1.44 -11.26 13.75
C ASN A 214 1.53 -12.55 12.92
N ASP A 215 0.96 -12.55 11.72
CA ASP A 215 0.99 -13.71 10.81
C ASP A 215 2.40 -14.00 10.26
N ASP A 216 3.30 -13.02 10.31
CA ASP A 216 4.68 -13.13 9.86
C ASP A 216 5.66 -13.43 11.01
N ALA A 217 5.22 -13.38 12.28
CA ALA A 217 6.08 -13.47 13.45
C ALA A 217 6.92 -14.77 13.49
N ALA A 218 6.33 -15.92 13.15
CA ALA A 218 7.06 -17.19 13.12
C ALA A 218 8.18 -17.18 12.06
N ARG A 219 7.90 -16.68 10.86
CA ARG A 219 8.86 -16.55 9.76
C ARG A 219 9.99 -15.59 10.12
N CYS A 220 9.63 -14.39 10.56
CA CYS A 220 10.59 -13.38 10.98
C CYS A 220 11.48 -13.89 12.13
N GLY A 221 10.89 -14.58 13.12
CA GLY A 221 11.62 -15.18 14.23
C GLY A 221 12.61 -16.27 13.77
N THR A 222 12.23 -17.10 12.78
CA THR A 222 13.14 -18.10 12.21
C THR A 222 14.34 -17.44 11.51
N ILE A 223 14.07 -16.47 10.63
CA ILE A 223 15.12 -15.73 9.92
C ILE A 223 16.02 -15.00 10.91
N ALA A 224 15.45 -14.29 11.90
CA ALA A 224 16.21 -13.55 12.90
C ALA A 224 17.13 -14.46 13.72
N ARG A 225 16.64 -15.61 14.16
CA ARG A 225 17.44 -16.59 14.91
C ARG A 225 18.61 -17.13 14.09
N LEU A 226 18.39 -17.43 12.81
CA LEU A 226 19.43 -18.00 11.95
C LEU A 226 20.46 -16.97 11.48
N SER A 227 20.07 -15.72 11.34
CA SER A 227 20.94 -14.62 10.90
C SER A 227 21.44 -13.75 12.05
N HIS A 228 21.08 -14.03 13.30
CA HIS A 228 21.38 -13.17 14.47
C HIS A 228 20.86 -11.73 14.30
N SER A 229 19.74 -11.56 13.60
CA SER A 229 19.06 -10.28 13.40
C SER A 229 18.00 -10.05 14.48
N ILE A 230 17.38 -8.87 14.50
CA ILE A 230 16.33 -8.49 15.46
C ILE A 230 14.97 -8.70 14.79
N SER A 231 14.05 -9.43 15.44
CA SER A 231 12.65 -9.54 14.96
C SER A 231 11.75 -8.58 15.73
N LEU A 232 11.04 -7.75 15.00
CA LEU A 232 10.01 -6.81 15.50
C LEU A 232 8.63 -7.16 14.93
N ALA A 233 8.49 -8.34 14.30
CA ALA A 233 7.23 -8.76 13.68
C ALA A 233 6.16 -9.00 14.75
N GLY A 234 5.00 -8.37 14.56
CA GLY A 234 3.89 -8.42 15.51
C GLY A 234 3.98 -7.44 16.68
N GLU A 235 5.10 -6.75 16.87
CA GLU A 235 5.31 -5.80 17.97
C GLU A 235 4.82 -4.39 17.63
N PHE A 236 4.82 -4.02 16.36
CA PHE A 236 4.50 -2.68 15.91
C PHE A 236 3.15 -2.62 15.20
N THR A 237 2.42 -1.54 15.47
CA THR A 237 1.28 -1.11 14.66
C THR A 237 1.76 -0.57 13.30
N LEU A 238 0.87 -0.46 12.31
CA LEU A 238 1.25 0.11 11.00
C LEU A 238 1.84 1.54 11.11
N PRO A 239 1.31 2.47 11.94
CA PRO A 239 1.97 3.76 12.16
C PRO A 239 3.38 3.65 12.74
N GLN A 240 3.59 2.75 13.69
CA GLN A 240 4.93 2.54 14.28
C GLN A 240 5.89 1.91 13.27
N THR A 241 5.40 0.96 12.44
CA THR A 241 6.19 0.43 11.32
C THR A 241 6.58 1.52 10.32
N ALA A 242 5.65 2.43 9.99
CA ALA A 242 5.94 3.58 9.14
C ALA A 242 7.00 4.51 9.77
N SER A 243 6.89 4.76 11.07
CA SER A 243 7.87 5.55 11.82
C SER A 243 9.26 4.89 11.87
N LEU A 244 9.32 3.58 12.14
CA LEU A 244 10.56 2.81 12.05
C LEU A 244 11.23 2.98 10.68
N LEU A 245 10.45 2.86 9.60
CA LEU A 245 10.98 2.96 8.24
C LEU A 245 11.56 4.34 7.92
N THR A 246 11.12 5.42 8.58
CA THR A 246 11.78 6.75 8.42
C THR A 246 13.21 6.77 8.93
N GLN A 247 13.58 5.84 9.79
CA GLN A 247 14.89 5.72 10.42
C GLN A 247 15.78 4.64 9.76
N CYS A 248 15.19 3.90 8.79
CA CYS A 248 15.91 2.86 8.06
C CYS A 248 16.65 3.44 6.86
N HIS A 249 17.83 2.89 6.60
CA HIS A 249 18.58 3.16 5.38
C HIS A 249 17.84 2.64 4.14
N ALA A 250 17.28 1.43 4.25
CA ALA A 250 16.48 0.81 3.20
C ALA A 250 15.55 -0.30 3.74
N LEU A 251 14.59 -0.69 2.92
CA LEU A 251 13.73 -1.85 3.13
C LEU A 251 13.95 -2.89 2.02
N LEU A 252 14.24 -4.14 2.38
CA LEU A 252 14.14 -5.30 1.49
C LEU A 252 12.80 -5.98 1.73
N THR A 253 12.02 -6.17 0.66
CA THR A 253 10.66 -6.74 0.80
C THR A 253 10.21 -7.50 -0.45
N ASN A 254 9.18 -8.31 -0.31
CA ASN A 254 8.41 -8.83 -1.44
C ASN A 254 7.43 -7.77 -1.97
N ASP A 255 6.81 -8.01 -3.14
CA ASP A 255 5.65 -7.25 -3.62
C ASP A 255 4.48 -7.37 -2.62
N SER A 256 4.47 -6.48 -1.61
CA SER A 256 3.53 -6.51 -0.48
C SER A 256 3.37 -5.11 0.14
N ALA A 257 2.48 -4.98 1.13
CA ALA A 257 2.15 -3.68 1.74
C ALA A 257 3.36 -2.86 2.27
N PRO A 258 4.41 -3.46 2.86
CA PRO A 258 5.60 -2.72 3.30
C PRO A 258 6.27 -1.88 2.21
N THR A 259 6.28 -2.33 0.93
CA THR A 259 6.76 -1.54 -0.21
C THR A 259 6.09 -0.15 -0.26
N HIS A 260 4.77 -0.13 -0.14
CA HIS A 260 4.00 1.11 -0.24
C HIS A 260 4.10 1.96 1.02
N ILE A 261 4.24 1.33 2.20
CA ILE A 261 4.48 2.05 3.46
C ILE A 261 5.84 2.74 3.42
N ALA A 262 6.87 2.06 2.91
CA ALA A 262 8.19 2.64 2.73
C ALA A 262 8.15 3.85 1.76
N GLY A 263 7.48 3.70 0.60
CA GLY A 263 7.28 4.80 -0.34
C GLY A 263 6.52 5.99 0.27
N LEU A 264 5.54 5.73 1.14
CA LEU A 264 4.79 6.79 1.84
C LEU A 264 5.70 7.67 2.70
N VAL A 265 6.72 7.09 3.33
CA VAL A 265 7.63 7.78 4.26
C VAL A 265 8.99 8.12 3.64
N GLY A 266 9.22 7.76 2.38
CA GLY A 266 10.46 8.06 1.66
C GLY A 266 11.63 7.14 2.02
N CYS A 267 11.37 5.95 2.58
CA CYS A 267 12.39 4.91 2.78
C CYS A 267 12.65 4.22 1.44
N LYS A 268 13.92 4.14 1.03
CA LYS A 268 14.33 3.43 -0.19
C LYS A 268 13.98 1.95 -0.11
N THR A 269 13.60 1.33 -1.24
CA THR A 269 13.22 -0.09 -1.25
C THR A 269 13.96 -0.92 -2.28
N ILE A 270 14.20 -2.19 -1.93
CA ILE A 270 14.40 -3.27 -2.90
C ILE A 270 13.19 -4.19 -2.79
N THR A 271 12.39 -4.23 -3.85
CA THR A 271 11.16 -5.02 -3.90
C THR A 271 11.30 -6.18 -4.87
N ILE A 272 11.06 -7.40 -4.37
CA ILE A 272 11.15 -8.64 -5.15
C ILE A 272 9.77 -8.98 -5.73
N PHE A 273 9.70 -9.06 -7.05
CA PHE A 273 8.52 -9.46 -7.81
C PHE A 273 8.70 -10.88 -8.38
N GLY A 274 7.96 -11.82 -7.85
CA GLY A 274 7.96 -13.22 -8.33
C GLY A 274 6.78 -13.54 -9.24
N SER A 275 5.68 -13.99 -8.66
CA SER A 275 4.48 -14.44 -9.39
C SER A 275 3.62 -13.31 -9.97
N THR A 276 3.86 -12.08 -9.59
CA THR A 276 3.24 -10.84 -10.09
C THR A 276 4.26 -10.02 -10.86
N ILE A 277 3.80 -8.93 -11.49
CA ILE A 277 4.65 -8.03 -12.29
C ILE A 277 4.39 -6.57 -11.92
N PRO A 278 5.41 -5.68 -12.01
CA PRO A 278 5.29 -4.24 -11.72
C PRO A 278 4.23 -3.54 -12.57
N GLU A 279 4.01 -4.00 -13.80
CA GLU A 279 3.06 -3.45 -14.77
C GLU A 279 1.59 -3.54 -14.31
N PHE A 280 1.30 -4.33 -13.26
CA PHE A 280 -0.02 -4.30 -12.62
C PHE A 280 -0.30 -2.98 -11.90
N GLY A 281 0.75 -2.16 -11.70
CA GLY A 281 0.65 -0.82 -11.13
C GLY A 281 0.96 -0.73 -9.65
N PHE A 282 1.63 -1.74 -9.08
CA PHE A 282 1.97 -1.80 -7.65
C PHE A 282 3.49 -1.80 -7.39
N ALA A 283 4.27 -1.30 -8.34
CA ALA A 283 5.68 -1.06 -8.13
C ALA A 283 5.92 -0.03 -7.00
N PRO A 284 7.10 0.01 -6.37
CA PRO A 284 7.46 1.12 -5.50
C PRO A 284 7.50 2.45 -6.28
N CYS A 285 7.35 3.57 -5.59
CA CYS A 285 7.17 4.90 -6.21
C CYS A 285 8.37 5.85 -6.04
N GLY A 286 9.39 5.50 -5.27
CA GLY A 286 10.57 6.33 -5.04
C GLY A 286 11.52 6.29 -6.23
N GLU A 287 12.21 7.41 -6.47
CA GLU A 287 13.18 7.51 -7.58
C GLU A 287 14.37 6.57 -7.44
N SER A 288 14.75 6.24 -6.20
CA SER A 288 15.85 5.33 -5.87
C SER A 288 15.38 3.91 -5.56
N ASP A 289 14.10 3.61 -5.72
CA ASP A 289 13.56 2.28 -5.45
C ASP A 289 13.99 1.29 -6.54
N ILE A 290 14.32 0.08 -6.12
CA ILE A 290 14.78 -0.99 -7.00
C ILE A 290 13.73 -2.11 -7.03
N VAL A 291 13.40 -2.55 -8.24
CA VAL A 291 12.55 -3.70 -8.50
C VAL A 291 13.40 -4.84 -9.04
N LEU A 292 13.33 -5.99 -8.38
CA LEU A 292 14.00 -7.21 -8.83
C LEU A 292 12.96 -8.22 -9.31
N GLU A 293 13.10 -8.67 -10.55
CA GLU A 293 12.22 -9.67 -11.17
C GLU A 293 12.94 -10.44 -12.28
N ASN A 294 12.50 -11.65 -12.56
CA ASN A 294 12.94 -12.38 -13.73
C ASN A 294 11.93 -12.22 -14.87
N LYS A 295 12.23 -11.37 -15.85
CA LYS A 295 11.36 -11.05 -16.99
C LYS A 295 11.32 -12.15 -18.06
N GLU A 296 12.28 -13.06 -18.06
CA GLU A 296 12.42 -14.07 -19.11
C GLU A 296 11.47 -15.27 -18.91
N LEU A 297 10.90 -15.41 -17.70
CA LEU A 297 10.05 -16.54 -17.38
C LEU A 297 8.65 -16.40 -17.99
N GLN A 298 8.32 -17.31 -18.90
CA GLN A 298 7.02 -17.34 -19.59
C GLN A 298 5.83 -17.68 -18.69
N CYS A 299 6.07 -18.26 -17.50
CA CYS A 299 5.01 -18.62 -16.55
C CYS A 299 4.52 -17.44 -15.68
N ARG A 300 5.11 -16.24 -15.84
CA ARG A 300 4.68 -15.01 -15.17
C ARG A 300 3.82 -14.16 -16.10
N PRO A 301 2.84 -13.42 -15.55
CA PRO A 301 2.36 -13.49 -14.16
C PRO A 301 1.44 -14.70 -13.91
N CYS A 302 1.46 -15.26 -12.68
CA CYS A 302 0.58 -16.36 -12.28
C CYS A 302 -0.86 -15.91 -11.98
N GLY A 303 -1.16 -14.63 -12.08
CA GLY A 303 -2.43 -13.99 -11.80
C GLY A 303 -2.23 -12.59 -11.20
N LEU A 304 -3.32 -11.88 -10.97
CA LEU A 304 -3.30 -10.48 -10.49
C LEU A 304 -2.75 -10.33 -9.06
N HIS A 305 -2.86 -11.36 -8.22
CA HIS A 305 -2.55 -11.28 -6.79
C HIS A 305 -1.51 -12.30 -6.31
N GLY A 306 -1.05 -13.20 -7.15
CA GLY A 306 -0.29 -14.38 -6.74
C GLY A 306 -1.20 -15.55 -6.32
N LYS A 307 -0.60 -16.64 -5.82
CA LYS A 307 -1.28 -17.88 -5.44
C LYS A 307 -0.71 -18.45 -4.14
N ASN A 308 -1.41 -19.42 -3.55
CA ASN A 308 -0.92 -20.16 -2.38
C ASN A 308 0.17 -21.18 -2.76
N GLU A 309 0.17 -21.66 -4.01
CA GLU A 309 1.12 -22.63 -4.52
C GLU A 309 1.56 -22.26 -5.94
N CYS A 310 2.81 -22.55 -6.27
CA CYS A 310 3.32 -22.37 -7.62
C CYS A 310 2.68 -23.41 -8.56
N PRO A 311 2.00 -23.00 -9.64
CA PRO A 311 1.36 -23.95 -10.56
C PRO A 311 2.32 -24.96 -11.20
N LEU A 312 3.60 -24.61 -11.33
CA LEU A 312 4.64 -25.48 -11.88
C LEU A 312 5.47 -26.18 -10.80
N GLY A 313 5.24 -25.87 -9.51
CA GLY A 313 6.01 -26.40 -8.38
C GLY A 313 7.46 -25.91 -8.29
N THR A 314 7.94 -25.11 -9.23
CA THR A 314 9.38 -24.77 -9.34
C THR A 314 9.79 -23.57 -8.51
N MET A 315 8.91 -22.57 -8.36
CA MET A 315 9.19 -21.26 -7.75
C MET A 315 10.38 -20.53 -8.40
N GLU A 316 10.65 -20.79 -9.68
CA GLU A 316 11.83 -20.28 -10.40
C GLU A 316 11.89 -18.75 -10.40
N CYS A 317 10.75 -18.08 -10.45
CA CYS A 317 10.66 -16.61 -10.37
C CYS A 317 11.19 -16.02 -9.06
N MET A 318 11.27 -16.81 -8.00
CA MET A 318 11.86 -16.42 -6.72
C MET A 318 13.29 -16.96 -6.59
N LYS A 319 13.56 -18.17 -7.04
CA LYS A 319 14.88 -18.80 -6.95
C LYS A 319 15.94 -18.14 -7.83
N SER A 320 15.56 -17.63 -8.98
CA SER A 320 16.46 -16.95 -9.90
C SER A 320 16.92 -15.56 -9.40
N ILE A 321 16.26 -14.99 -8.40
CA ILE A 321 16.71 -13.77 -7.73
C ILE A 321 17.53 -14.22 -6.53
N THR A 322 18.85 -14.33 -6.69
CA THR A 322 19.75 -14.83 -5.64
C THR A 322 20.12 -13.71 -4.64
N PRO A 323 20.64 -14.05 -3.44
CA PRO A 323 21.16 -13.08 -2.48
C PRO A 323 22.22 -12.14 -3.07
N GLU A 324 23.10 -12.65 -3.95
CA GLU A 324 24.13 -11.83 -4.59
C GLU A 324 23.53 -10.76 -5.49
N ILE A 325 22.45 -11.06 -6.23
CA ILE A 325 21.71 -10.08 -7.03
C ILE A 325 21.13 -9.00 -6.12
N VAL A 326 20.52 -9.37 -5.01
CA VAL A 326 19.96 -8.42 -4.04
C VAL A 326 21.07 -7.53 -3.47
N LEU A 327 22.19 -8.10 -3.02
CA LEU A 327 23.30 -7.37 -2.41
C LEU A 327 24.00 -6.43 -3.39
N SER A 328 24.21 -6.83 -4.64
CA SER A 328 24.80 -5.97 -5.67
C SER A 328 23.92 -4.77 -6.00
N ASN A 329 22.59 -4.94 -5.98
CA ASN A 329 21.65 -3.85 -6.15
C ASN A 329 21.53 -2.98 -4.89
N PHE A 330 21.71 -3.55 -3.71
CA PHE A 330 21.71 -2.80 -2.46
C PHE A 330 22.82 -1.73 -2.41
N GLU A 331 23.98 -2.02 -2.99
CA GLU A 331 25.09 -1.07 -3.10
C GLU A 331 24.75 0.17 -3.96
N GLN A 332 23.78 0.07 -4.85
CA GLN A 332 23.30 1.18 -5.70
C GLN A 332 22.35 2.14 -4.96
N LEU A 333 21.85 1.75 -3.78
CA LEU A 333 21.01 2.60 -2.93
C LEU A 333 21.80 3.66 -2.15
N ASN A 334 23.10 3.60 -2.15
CA ASN A 334 24.00 4.51 -1.43
C ASN A 334 24.14 5.88 -2.10
#